data_1e7e6d8efa2f0159d072ce7f97518653
#
_entry.id   1e7e6d8efa2f0159d072ce7f97518653
#
_cell.length_a   1.000
_cell.length_b   1.000
_cell.length_c   1.000
_cell.angle_alpha   90.00
_cell.angle_beta   90.00
_cell.angle_gamma   90.00
#
_symmetry.space_group_name_H-M   'P 1'
#
loop_
_entity.id
_entity.type
_entity.pdbx_description
1 polymer ?
#
loop_
_entity_poly.entity_id
_entity_poly.type
_entity_poly.pdbx_seq_one_letter_code
_entity_poly.pdbx_strand_id
1 'polypeptide(L)'
;TNLYMGGTLNLIDKDVQMNLWNFGYANMDQMYEQGYDLINCNDAQYYIVPNAGYYYDYLNSNILYNQAINSISGVTIPAGDEQMLGGAIAVWNDMTDYLENGISEYDVYDRLQNAIPLFGAKLWGKGDKTLDQANSLRTTLGDAPGTNFGYEAAKDENGMIAHYDLDNLNQLKGHENIELASLDSHDALHLLGDTSYATTSLDIVGLNNDLRVKVKRESSSEEEQILFESSYGSIKAVQKGTGKVGLSRENHDYSFNYELPVNQWVELEFKNRKEVIDLYVNGQLVDTLGDDEQVNGRLLKA
;
A
#
# COMPACT_ATOMS: atom_id res chain seq x y z
N THR A 1 16.43 -1.81 -22.42
CA THR A 1 17.05 -1.45 -23.71
C THR A 1 15.96 -1.47 -24.76
N ASN A 2 15.58 -0.34 -25.30
CA ASN A 2 14.58 -0.27 -26.37
C ASN A 2 15.17 -0.92 -27.62
N LEU A 3 14.71 -2.11 -27.93
CA LEU A 3 15.11 -2.82 -29.15
C LEU A 3 14.52 -2.16 -30.41
N TYR A 4 13.44 -1.38 -30.21
CA TYR A 4 12.78 -0.71 -31.32
C TYR A 4 12.21 0.64 -30.88
N MET A 5 12.66 1.70 -31.51
CA MET A 5 12.27 3.09 -31.27
C MET A 5 11.75 3.75 -32.58
N GLY A 6 10.94 3.03 -33.36
CA GLY A 6 10.41 3.54 -34.62
C GLY A 6 11.39 3.46 -35.81
N GLY A 7 12.36 2.55 -35.75
CA GLY A 7 13.30 2.27 -36.85
C GLY A 7 12.76 1.26 -37.86
N THR A 8 13.66 0.57 -38.54
CA THR A 8 13.32 -0.43 -39.55
C THR A 8 13.17 -1.81 -38.90
N LEU A 9 11.94 -2.29 -38.74
CA LEU A 9 11.61 -3.58 -38.11
C LEU A 9 12.25 -4.80 -38.77
N ASN A 10 12.48 -4.78 -40.07
CA ASN A 10 13.06 -5.90 -40.81
C ASN A 10 14.50 -6.23 -40.45
N LEU A 11 15.14 -5.47 -39.58
CA LEU A 11 16.46 -5.76 -39.04
C LEU A 11 16.42 -6.60 -37.76
N ILE A 12 15.23 -6.85 -37.18
CA ILE A 12 15.04 -7.64 -35.97
C ILE A 12 14.64 -9.06 -36.40
N ASP A 13 15.29 -10.06 -35.81
CA ASP A 13 14.95 -11.46 -36.05
C ASP A 13 13.49 -11.73 -35.69
N LYS A 14 12.81 -12.55 -36.49
CA LYS A 14 11.39 -12.88 -36.29
C LYS A 14 11.14 -13.80 -35.11
N ASP A 15 12.18 -14.46 -34.60
CA ASP A 15 12.12 -15.25 -33.38
C ASP A 15 12.03 -14.38 -32.10
N VAL A 16 12.19 -13.05 -32.23
CA VAL A 16 12.04 -12.12 -31.12
C VAL A 16 10.57 -11.81 -30.88
N GLN A 17 10.10 -12.08 -29.66
CA GLN A 17 8.77 -11.71 -29.21
C GLN A 17 8.73 -10.23 -28.82
N MET A 18 7.72 -9.50 -29.28
CA MET A 18 7.56 -8.06 -29.04
C MET A 18 6.66 -7.80 -27.86
N ASN A 19 7.23 -7.29 -26.77
CA ASN A 19 6.46 -6.78 -25.65
C ASN A 19 6.08 -5.32 -25.91
N LEU A 20 4.80 -5.08 -26.20
CA LEU A 20 4.25 -3.78 -26.59
C LEU A 20 3.80 -3.00 -25.36
N TRP A 21 4.67 -2.12 -24.87
CA TRP A 21 4.37 -1.32 -23.68
C TRP A 21 3.89 0.10 -24.02
N ASN A 22 4.33 0.70 -25.12
CA ASN A 22 3.89 2.05 -25.50
C ASN A 22 3.77 2.17 -27.01
N PHE A 23 2.56 2.52 -27.48
CA PHE A 23 2.26 2.61 -28.91
C PHE A 23 2.79 3.87 -29.58
N GLY A 24 3.28 4.85 -28.83
CA GLY A 24 4.05 5.96 -29.36
C GLY A 24 5.41 5.55 -29.92
N TYR A 25 5.94 4.42 -29.42
CA TYR A 25 7.22 3.87 -29.87
C TYR A 25 7.08 2.72 -30.86
N ALA A 26 5.98 1.95 -30.79
CA ALA A 26 5.81 0.77 -31.60
C ALA A 26 4.34 0.51 -31.90
N ASN A 27 3.98 0.38 -33.16
CA ASN A 27 2.62 0.08 -33.60
C ASN A 27 2.36 -1.43 -33.63
N MET A 28 1.25 -1.83 -33.01
CA MET A 28 0.84 -3.21 -32.94
C MET A 28 0.52 -3.79 -34.33
N ASP A 29 -0.20 -3.07 -35.17
CA ASP A 29 -0.55 -3.46 -36.54
C ASP A 29 0.69 -3.69 -37.40
N GLN A 30 1.65 -2.77 -37.38
CA GLN A 30 2.87 -2.89 -38.14
C GLN A 30 3.72 -4.11 -37.73
N MET A 31 3.79 -4.38 -36.43
CA MET A 31 4.51 -5.54 -35.92
C MET A 31 3.80 -6.85 -36.27
N TYR A 32 2.49 -6.85 -36.15
CA TYR A 32 1.65 -7.97 -36.57
C TYR A 32 1.79 -8.29 -38.06
N GLU A 33 1.65 -7.29 -38.93
CA GLU A 33 1.78 -7.44 -40.39
C GLU A 33 3.18 -7.94 -40.80
N GLN A 34 4.18 -7.66 -40.02
CA GLN A 34 5.55 -8.14 -40.27
C GLN A 34 5.82 -9.51 -39.68
N GLY A 35 4.86 -10.14 -39.05
CA GLY A 35 4.94 -11.52 -38.55
C GLY A 35 5.66 -11.69 -37.23
N TYR A 36 5.66 -10.67 -36.36
CA TYR A 36 6.17 -10.81 -35.00
C TYR A 36 5.10 -11.34 -34.02
N ASP A 37 5.54 -12.16 -33.09
CA ASP A 37 4.75 -12.56 -31.93
C ASP A 37 4.65 -11.41 -30.94
N LEU A 38 3.44 -11.16 -30.43
CA LEU A 38 3.11 -9.96 -29.65
C LEU A 38 2.62 -10.29 -28.25
N ILE A 39 3.10 -9.52 -27.27
CA ILE A 39 2.61 -9.50 -25.89
C ILE A 39 2.12 -8.08 -25.60
N ASN A 40 0.84 -7.95 -25.24
CA ASN A 40 0.27 -6.66 -24.88
C ASN A 40 0.60 -6.29 -23.45
N CYS A 41 1.41 -5.27 -23.27
CA CYS A 41 1.74 -4.68 -21.98
C CYS A 41 1.53 -3.16 -21.98
N ASN A 42 0.48 -2.71 -22.71
CA ASN A 42 0.27 -1.27 -22.91
C ASN A 42 0.22 -0.50 -21.59
N ASP A 43 1.06 0.51 -21.47
CA ASP A 43 1.25 1.31 -20.26
C ASP A 43 -0.03 2.01 -19.80
N ALA A 44 -0.86 2.47 -20.72
CA ALA A 44 -2.13 3.11 -20.41
C ALA A 44 -3.20 2.13 -19.86
N GLN A 45 -2.92 0.83 -19.80
CA GLN A 45 -3.90 -0.18 -19.37
C GLN A 45 -3.37 -1.12 -18.29
N TYR A 46 -2.06 -1.43 -18.32
CA TYR A 46 -1.46 -2.53 -17.56
C TYR A 46 -0.27 -2.11 -16.68
N TYR A 47 0.08 -0.81 -16.65
CA TYR A 47 1.14 -0.31 -15.79
C TYR A 47 0.56 0.17 -14.46
N ILE A 48 1.19 -0.32 -13.39
CA ILE A 48 1.01 0.16 -12.02
C ILE A 48 2.30 0.89 -11.67
N VAL A 49 2.21 2.19 -11.35
CA VAL A 49 3.36 2.98 -10.86
C VAL A 49 2.90 3.74 -9.62
N PRO A 50 3.07 3.13 -8.43
CA PRO A 50 2.57 3.68 -7.20
C PRO A 50 3.01 5.12 -6.96
N ASN A 51 2.07 6.01 -6.64
CA ASN A 51 2.27 7.42 -6.33
C ASN A 51 2.89 8.29 -7.45
N ALA A 52 3.03 7.78 -8.66
CA ALA A 52 3.65 8.53 -9.76
C ALA A 52 2.75 9.65 -10.31
N GLY A 53 1.42 9.53 -10.20
CA GLY A 53 0.46 10.51 -10.67
C GLY A 53 0.27 10.55 -12.19
N TYR A 54 1.12 9.88 -12.96
CA TYR A 54 1.04 9.80 -14.44
C TYR A 54 0.62 8.42 -14.96
N TYR A 55 0.64 7.38 -14.11
CA TYR A 55 0.09 6.05 -14.36
C TYR A 55 -0.86 5.64 -13.24
N TYR A 56 -1.44 4.48 -13.36
CA TYR A 56 -2.35 3.95 -12.33
C TYR A 56 -1.60 3.57 -11.06
N ASP A 57 -2.20 3.86 -9.95
CA ASP A 57 -1.84 3.33 -8.65
C ASP A 57 -2.50 1.94 -8.46
N TYR A 58 -3.75 1.83 -8.88
CA TYR A 58 -4.50 0.58 -8.99
C TYR A 58 -5.11 0.48 -10.39
N LEU A 59 -5.01 -0.68 -11.03
CA LEU A 59 -5.54 -0.87 -12.37
C LEU A 59 -7.08 -0.83 -12.38
N ASN A 60 -7.62 -0.28 -13.44
CA ASN A 60 -9.06 -0.25 -13.65
C ASN A 60 -9.60 -1.66 -13.95
N SER A 61 -10.37 -2.21 -13.00
CA SER A 61 -10.94 -3.57 -13.09
C SER A 61 -11.81 -3.78 -14.31
N ASN A 62 -12.53 -2.75 -14.76
CA ASN A 62 -13.37 -2.84 -15.96
C ASN A 62 -12.53 -2.97 -17.23
N ILE A 63 -11.44 -2.21 -17.35
CA ILE A 63 -10.49 -2.34 -18.46
C ILE A 63 -9.83 -3.72 -18.41
N LEU A 64 -9.33 -4.14 -17.26
CA LEU A 64 -8.72 -5.44 -17.09
C LEU A 64 -9.61 -6.59 -17.51
N TYR A 65 -10.89 -6.53 -17.20
CA TYR A 65 -11.81 -7.65 -17.39
C TYR A 65 -12.52 -7.61 -18.73
N ASN A 66 -12.99 -6.44 -19.18
CA ASN A 66 -13.87 -6.31 -20.33
C ASN A 66 -13.16 -5.92 -21.63
N GLN A 67 -12.03 -5.23 -21.57
CA GLN A 67 -11.32 -4.87 -22.79
C GLN A 67 -10.55 -6.07 -23.36
N ALA A 68 -10.70 -6.33 -24.65
CA ALA A 68 -10.02 -7.44 -25.29
C ALA A 68 -8.50 -7.23 -25.32
N ILE A 69 -7.72 -8.27 -25.01
CA ILE A 69 -6.25 -8.22 -24.97
C ILE A 69 -5.64 -7.96 -26.35
N ASN A 70 -6.32 -8.42 -27.38
CA ASN A 70 -5.93 -8.33 -28.78
C ASN A 70 -6.44 -7.05 -29.48
N SER A 71 -7.01 -6.10 -28.73
CA SER A 71 -7.56 -4.88 -29.30
C SER A 71 -7.04 -3.65 -28.54
N ILE A 72 -6.35 -2.77 -29.23
CA ILE A 72 -5.74 -1.58 -28.63
C ILE A 72 -5.73 -0.44 -29.63
N SER A 73 -6.13 0.75 -29.19
CA SER A 73 -6.05 1.99 -29.98
C SER A 73 -6.66 1.91 -31.38
N GLY A 74 -7.75 1.11 -31.51
CA GLY A 74 -8.45 0.93 -32.79
C GLY A 74 -7.87 -0.17 -33.69
N VAL A 75 -6.78 -0.79 -33.29
CA VAL A 75 -6.22 -1.98 -33.97
C VAL A 75 -6.71 -3.23 -33.28
N THR A 76 -7.17 -4.21 -34.03
CA THR A 76 -7.63 -5.51 -33.50
C THR A 76 -7.01 -6.65 -34.31
N ILE A 77 -6.20 -7.46 -33.62
CA ILE A 77 -5.71 -8.74 -34.14
C ILE A 77 -6.83 -9.78 -34.00
N PRO A 78 -7.02 -10.68 -34.95
CA PRO A 78 -8.05 -11.72 -34.84
C PRO A 78 -7.94 -12.51 -33.52
N ALA A 79 -9.08 -12.81 -32.91
CA ALA A 79 -9.10 -13.62 -31.68
C ALA A 79 -8.61 -15.05 -31.96
N GLY A 80 -7.66 -15.52 -31.15
CA GLY A 80 -7.05 -16.83 -31.31
C GLY A 80 -5.91 -16.88 -32.35
N ASP A 81 -5.49 -15.74 -32.87
CA ASP A 81 -4.31 -15.65 -33.74
C ASP A 81 -3.04 -16.04 -32.98
N GLU A 82 -2.23 -16.89 -33.59
CA GLU A 82 -1.01 -17.45 -32.97
C GLU A 82 0.06 -16.38 -32.65
N GLN A 83 0.06 -15.26 -33.37
CA GLN A 83 0.99 -14.15 -33.09
C GLN A 83 0.59 -13.36 -31.83
N MET A 84 -0.65 -13.47 -31.33
CA MET A 84 -1.08 -12.80 -30.11
C MET A 84 -0.86 -13.72 -28.91
N LEU A 85 0.33 -13.71 -28.33
CA LEU A 85 0.74 -14.60 -27.25
C LEU A 85 -0.01 -14.33 -25.94
N GLY A 86 -0.50 -13.09 -25.73
CA GLY A 86 -1.19 -12.74 -24.51
C GLY A 86 -0.89 -11.32 -24.03
N GLY A 87 -0.82 -11.13 -22.72
CA GLY A 87 -0.51 -9.84 -22.13
C GLY A 87 0.27 -9.93 -20.83
N ALA A 88 0.76 -8.78 -20.39
CA ALA A 88 1.51 -8.65 -19.15
C ALA A 88 1.08 -7.41 -18.37
N ILE A 89 1.05 -7.52 -17.05
CA ILE A 89 0.96 -6.40 -16.11
C ILE A 89 2.38 -6.05 -15.67
N ALA A 90 2.70 -4.77 -15.59
CA ALA A 90 3.98 -4.30 -15.07
C ALA A 90 3.76 -3.43 -13.83
N VAL A 91 4.57 -3.69 -12.79
CA VAL A 91 4.66 -2.83 -11.60
C VAL A 91 6.03 -2.18 -11.59
N TRP A 92 6.04 -0.85 -11.55
CA TRP A 92 7.24 -0.03 -11.56
C TRP A 92 7.32 0.79 -10.29
N ASN A 93 8.36 0.58 -9.51
CA ASN A 93 8.56 1.29 -8.25
C ASN A 93 9.40 2.57 -8.42
N ASP A 94 9.12 3.35 -9.46
CA ASP A 94 9.89 4.54 -9.85
C ASP A 94 9.92 5.61 -8.75
N MET A 95 8.88 5.64 -7.90
CA MET A 95 8.70 6.66 -6.88
C MET A 95 9.07 6.21 -5.47
N THR A 96 9.54 4.97 -5.29
CA THR A 96 9.82 4.42 -3.95
C THR A 96 10.82 5.26 -3.16
N ASP A 97 11.88 5.75 -3.82
CA ASP A 97 12.92 6.57 -3.19
C ASP A 97 12.45 7.98 -2.81
N TYR A 98 11.29 8.40 -3.30
CA TYR A 98 10.71 9.71 -3.02
C TYR A 98 9.62 9.67 -1.94
N LEU A 99 9.29 8.49 -1.44
CA LEU A 99 8.27 8.31 -0.41
C LEU A 99 8.93 8.34 0.97
N GLU A 100 8.40 9.15 1.86
CA GLU A 100 8.93 9.31 3.22
C GLU A 100 9.01 7.97 3.96
N ASN A 101 7.96 7.14 3.84
CA ASN A 101 7.88 5.84 4.50
C ASN A 101 8.02 4.66 3.53
N GLY A 102 8.46 4.91 2.29
CA GLY A 102 8.68 3.85 1.30
C GLY A 102 7.40 3.13 0.85
N ILE A 103 7.59 1.97 0.23
CA ILE A 103 6.52 1.05 -0.18
C ILE A 103 6.93 -0.35 0.28
N SER A 104 6.04 -1.03 1.01
CA SER A 104 6.28 -2.40 1.45
C SER A 104 5.95 -3.43 0.36
N GLU A 105 6.40 -4.65 0.55
CA GLU A 105 5.99 -5.78 -0.31
C GLU A 105 4.48 -5.98 -0.30
N TYR A 106 3.84 -5.72 0.85
CA TYR A 106 2.39 -5.75 0.97
C TYR A 106 1.71 -4.71 0.08
N ASP A 107 2.22 -3.49 0.02
CA ASP A 107 1.66 -2.42 -0.81
C ASP A 107 1.71 -2.77 -2.30
N VAL A 108 2.77 -3.44 -2.74
CA VAL A 108 2.89 -3.98 -4.10
C VAL A 108 1.87 -5.09 -4.35
N TYR A 109 1.75 -6.02 -3.40
CA TYR A 109 0.79 -7.11 -3.50
C TYR A 109 -0.65 -6.61 -3.53
N ASP A 110 -1.01 -5.68 -2.66
CA ASP A 110 -2.36 -5.12 -2.59
C ASP A 110 -2.81 -4.55 -3.94
N ARG A 111 -1.90 -3.93 -4.67
CA ARG A 111 -2.16 -3.44 -6.03
C ARG A 111 -2.38 -4.55 -7.05
N LEU A 112 -1.76 -5.69 -6.85
CA LEU A 112 -1.84 -6.85 -7.75
C LEU A 112 -2.97 -7.82 -7.41
N GLN A 113 -3.36 -7.93 -6.14
CA GLN A 113 -4.32 -8.96 -5.70
C GLN A 113 -5.68 -8.87 -6.39
N ASN A 114 -6.11 -7.66 -6.79
CA ASN A 114 -7.34 -7.45 -7.53
C ASN A 114 -7.13 -7.58 -9.05
N ALA A 115 -5.95 -7.24 -9.54
CA ALA A 115 -5.64 -7.19 -10.95
C ALA A 115 -5.35 -8.57 -11.55
N ILE A 116 -4.52 -9.37 -10.89
CA ILE A 116 -4.06 -10.68 -11.41
C ILE A 116 -5.22 -11.64 -11.67
N PRO A 117 -6.19 -11.87 -10.77
CA PRO A 117 -7.29 -12.80 -11.04
C PRO A 117 -8.17 -12.36 -12.20
N LEU A 118 -8.46 -11.07 -12.34
CA LEU A 118 -9.27 -10.52 -13.42
C LEU A 118 -8.54 -10.61 -14.76
N PHE A 119 -7.26 -10.32 -14.75
CA PHE A 119 -6.41 -10.43 -15.93
C PHE A 119 -6.23 -11.88 -16.36
N GLY A 120 -5.98 -12.78 -15.41
CA GLY A 120 -5.92 -14.23 -15.66
C GLY A 120 -7.22 -14.76 -16.26
N ALA A 121 -8.38 -14.37 -15.72
CA ALA A 121 -9.68 -14.74 -16.26
C ALA A 121 -9.85 -14.27 -17.73
N LYS A 122 -9.39 -13.07 -18.07
CA LYS A 122 -9.37 -12.56 -19.44
C LYS A 122 -8.50 -13.43 -20.37
N LEU A 123 -7.29 -13.75 -19.94
CA LEU A 123 -6.30 -14.49 -20.77
C LEU A 123 -6.72 -15.94 -21.00
N TRP A 124 -7.32 -16.57 -20.00
CA TRP A 124 -7.71 -18.00 -20.04
C TRP A 124 -9.18 -18.23 -20.40
N GLY A 125 -9.91 -17.17 -20.73
CA GLY A 125 -11.30 -17.24 -21.13
C GLY A 125 -12.28 -17.10 -19.94
N LYS A 126 -12.84 -15.91 -19.81
CA LYS A 126 -13.78 -15.58 -18.73
C LYS A 126 -15.18 -16.21 -18.87
N GLY A 127 -15.48 -16.83 -20.00
CA GLY A 127 -16.82 -17.28 -20.33
C GLY A 127 -17.81 -16.10 -20.35
N ASP A 128 -19.05 -16.37 -19.93
CA ASP A 128 -20.13 -15.37 -19.90
C ASP A 128 -20.25 -14.63 -18.55
N LYS A 129 -19.24 -14.75 -17.67
CA LYS A 129 -19.28 -14.09 -16.36
C LYS A 129 -19.15 -12.57 -16.50
N THR A 130 -19.95 -11.88 -15.71
CA THR A 130 -19.81 -10.41 -15.53
C THR A 130 -18.62 -10.08 -14.62
N LEU A 131 -18.20 -8.82 -14.61
CA LEU A 131 -17.17 -8.36 -13.69
C LEU A 131 -17.56 -8.58 -12.22
N ASP A 132 -18.82 -8.32 -11.85
CA ASP A 132 -19.31 -8.53 -10.48
C ASP A 132 -19.27 -10.01 -10.07
N GLN A 133 -19.62 -10.91 -10.98
CA GLN A 133 -19.49 -12.35 -10.73
C GLN A 133 -18.03 -12.78 -10.58
N ALA A 134 -17.13 -12.21 -11.37
CA ALA A 134 -15.69 -12.47 -11.25
C ALA A 134 -15.11 -11.95 -9.93
N ASN A 135 -15.51 -10.75 -9.49
CA ASN A 135 -15.13 -10.18 -8.20
C ASN A 135 -15.68 -11.03 -7.04
N SER A 136 -16.92 -11.46 -7.09
CA SER A 136 -17.50 -12.33 -6.06
C SER A 136 -16.76 -13.67 -5.96
N LEU A 137 -16.39 -14.25 -7.10
CA LEU A 137 -15.59 -15.50 -7.12
C LEU A 137 -14.20 -15.28 -6.53
N ARG A 138 -13.53 -14.19 -6.87
CA ARG A 138 -12.23 -13.82 -6.31
C ARG A 138 -12.28 -13.71 -4.78
N THR A 139 -13.27 -13.02 -4.24
CA THR A 139 -13.48 -12.91 -2.79
C THR A 139 -13.67 -14.29 -2.13
N THR A 140 -14.36 -15.21 -2.82
CA THR A 140 -14.58 -16.58 -2.32
C THR A 140 -13.29 -17.41 -2.33
N LEU A 141 -12.42 -17.21 -3.31
CA LEU A 141 -11.15 -17.93 -3.43
C LEU A 141 -10.12 -17.48 -2.40
N GLY A 142 -10.23 -16.23 -1.91
CA GLY A 142 -9.29 -15.67 -0.96
C GLY A 142 -7.93 -15.34 -1.57
N ASP A 143 -6.94 -15.22 -0.69
CA ASP A 143 -5.56 -14.88 -1.08
C ASP A 143 -4.82 -16.06 -1.69
N ALA A 144 -3.78 -15.77 -2.48
CA ALA A 144 -2.97 -16.80 -3.11
C ALA A 144 -2.21 -17.64 -2.08
N PRO A 145 -2.21 -18.98 -2.21
CA PRO A 145 -1.45 -19.85 -1.31
C PRO A 145 0.06 -19.52 -1.31
N GLY A 146 0.67 -19.54 -0.15
CA GLY A 146 2.10 -19.31 0.02
C GLY A 146 2.54 -17.84 0.02
N THR A 147 1.61 -16.90 -0.17
CA THR A 147 1.89 -15.49 0.09
C THR A 147 1.76 -15.21 1.57
N ASN A 148 2.74 -14.51 2.16
CA ASN A 148 2.74 -14.21 3.59
C ASN A 148 2.14 -12.83 3.89
N PHE A 149 1.14 -12.44 3.12
CA PHE A 149 0.51 -11.13 3.27
C PHE A 149 -0.56 -11.08 4.37
N GLY A 150 -0.92 -12.23 4.89
CA GLY A 150 -1.67 -12.34 6.14
C GLY A 150 -0.74 -12.57 7.34
N TYR A 151 0.53 -12.08 7.26
CA TYR A 151 1.43 -12.19 8.41
C TYR A 151 0.80 -11.55 9.63
N GLU A 152 0.77 -12.30 10.70
CA GLU A 152 0.47 -11.81 12.03
C GLU A 152 1.64 -12.17 12.95
N ALA A 153 2.10 -11.23 13.74
CA ALA A 153 3.11 -11.48 14.74
C ALA A 153 2.62 -12.53 15.77
N ALA A 154 3.54 -13.31 16.26
CA ALA A 154 3.24 -14.30 17.31
C ALA A 154 2.67 -13.59 18.55
N LYS A 155 1.58 -14.13 19.08
CA LYS A 155 0.91 -13.63 20.28
C LYS A 155 1.22 -14.56 21.46
N ASP A 156 1.30 -13.99 22.64
CA ASP A 156 1.37 -14.76 23.87
C ASP A 156 0.02 -15.45 24.21
N GLU A 157 -0.05 -16.13 25.34
CA GLU A 157 -1.26 -16.83 25.83
C GLU A 157 -2.45 -15.88 26.10
N ASN A 158 -2.21 -14.58 26.25
CA ASN A 158 -3.22 -13.54 26.45
C ASN A 158 -3.60 -12.84 25.14
N GLY A 159 -3.03 -13.26 24.01
CA GLY A 159 -3.25 -12.66 22.71
C GLY A 159 -2.43 -11.37 22.45
N MET A 160 -1.39 -11.14 23.25
CA MET A 160 -0.56 -9.92 23.20
C MET A 160 0.70 -10.20 22.37
N ILE A 161 1.06 -9.25 21.50
CA ILE A 161 2.29 -9.29 20.70
C ILE A 161 3.46 -8.76 21.53
N ALA A 162 3.27 -7.62 22.19
CA ALA A 162 4.27 -7.00 23.05
C ALA A 162 3.60 -6.13 24.12
N HIS A 163 4.26 -6.02 25.27
CA HIS A 163 3.88 -5.13 26.35
C HIS A 163 5.10 -4.43 26.91
N TYR A 164 5.01 -3.14 27.06
CA TYR A 164 6.06 -2.30 27.62
C TYR A 164 5.47 -1.55 28.83
N ASP A 165 5.79 -2.01 30.03
CA ASP A 165 5.34 -1.37 31.29
C ASP A 165 6.19 -0.12 31.63
N LEU A 166 7.38 -0.03 31.03
CA LEU A 166 8.32 1.10 31.15
C LEU A 166 8.81 1.36 32.60
N ASP A 167 8.74 0.39 33.48
CA ASP A 167 9.33 0.48 34.84
C ASP A 167 10.84 0.67 34.81
N ASN A 168 11.47 0.31 33.68
CA ASN A 168 12.89 0.53 33.42
C ASN A 168 13.15 0.55 31.90
N LEU A 169 14.35 1.02 31.51
CA LEU A 169 14.74 1.13 30.09
C LEU A 169 15.22 -0.20 29.47
N ASN A 170 15.32 -1.28 30.23
CA ASN A 170 15.84 -2.56 29.73
C ASN A 170 14.94 -3.24 28.69
N GLN A 171 13.69 -2.84 28.61
CA GLN A 171 12.75 -3.31 27.59
C GLN A 171 13.01 -2.66 26.21
N LEU A 172 13.78 -1.59 26.17
CA LEU A 172 14.08 -0.86 24.95
C LEU A 172 15.37 -1.38 24.31
N LYS A 173 15.39 -1.46 23.00
CA LYS A 173 16.57 -1.82 22.22
C LYS A 173 17.58 -0.68 22.15
N GLY A 174 17.10 0.56 22.17
CA GLY A 174 17.91 1.77 22.19
C GLY A 174 17.05 2.99 22.53
N HIS A 175 17.71 4.04 22.93
CA HIS A 175 17.04 5.31 23.26
C HIS A 175 18.02 6.46 23.26
N GLU A 176 17.51 7.68 23.09
CA GLU A 176 18.26 8.91 23.20
C GLU A 176 17.39 10.00 23.82
N ASN A 177 17.98 10.82 24.67
CA ASN A 177 17.39 12.01 25.27
C ASN A 177 16.01 11.77 25.92
N ILE A 178 15.92 10.69 26.70
CA ILE A 178 14.73 10.31 27.46
C ILE A 178 15.08 10.10 28.93
N GLU A 179 14.08 10.18 29.80
CA GLU A 179 14.19 9.81 31.20
C GLU A 179 12.97 9.00 31.65
N LEU A 180 13.09 8.26 32.73
CA LEU A 180 11.97 7.69 33.43
C LEU A 180 11.38 8.73 34.38
N ALA A 181 10.15 9.10 34.14
CA ALA A 181 9.38 9.94 35.03
C ALA A 181 8.60 9.07 36.01
N SER A 182 8.90 9.19 37.30
CA SER A 182 8.16 8.48 38.33
C SER A 182 6.85 9.21 38.62
N LEU A 183 5.76 8.50 38.44
CA LEU A 183 4.41 8.98 38.72
C LEU A 183 3.85 8.26 39.96
N ASP A 184 2.80 8.81 40.58
CA ASP A 184 2.28 8.33 41.87
C ASP A 184 1.94 6.82 41.90
N SER A 185 1.70 6.19 40.75
CA SER A 185 1.31 4.78 40.66
C SER A 185 2.02 3.95 39.57
N HIS A 186 2.85 4.57 38.74
CA HIS A 186 3.57 3.92 37.63
C HIS A 186 4.63 4.85 37.08
N ASP A 187 5.61 4.30 36.39
CA ASP A 187 6.62 5.05 35.66
C ASP A 187 6.16 5.35 34.22
N ALA A 188 6.78 6.31 33.58
CA ALA A 188 6.53 6.67 32.20
C ALA A 188 7.82 7.13 31.52
N LEU A 189 7.89 6.95 30.21
CA LEU A 189 8.94 7.59 29.41
C LEU A 189 8.61 9.08 29.27
N HIS A 190 9.57 9.91 29.63
CA HIS A 190 9.56 11.33 29.36
C HIS A 190 10.54 11.66 28.23
N LEU A 191 10.01 12.13 27.12
CA LEU A 191 10.77 12.56 25.94
C LEU A 191 11.14 14.03 26.11
N LEU A 192 12.44 14.33 26.15
CA LEU A 192 12.95 15.64 26.58
C LEU A 192 13.14 16.66 25.46
N GLY A 193 12.73 16.35 24.24
CA GLY A 193 12.81 17.28 23.11
C GLY A 193 12.76 16.61 21.74
N ASP A 194 13.02 17.36 20.70
CA ASP A 194 12.82 16.98 19.31
C ASP A 194 13.71 15.82 18.81
N THR A 195 14.82 15.55 19.52
CA THR A 195 15.72 14.43 19.21
C THR A 195 15.48 13.21 20.09
N SER A 196 14.41 13.23 20.91
CA SER A 196 14.12 12.15 21.84
C SER A 196 13.46 10.99 21.13
N TYR A 197 13.97 9.78 21.36
CA TYR A 197 13.34 8.57 20.87
C TYR A 197 13.65 7.36 21.73
N ALA A 198 12.82 6.33 21.59
CA ALA A 198 13.05 5.00 22.12
C ALA A 198 12.77 3.97 21.02
N THR A 199 13.67 3.00 20.86
CA THR A 199 13.49 1.91 19.91
C THR A 199 13.12 0.61 20.64
N THR A 200 12.21 -0.12 20.08
CA THR A 200 11.79 -1.44 20.59
C THR A 200 12.37 -2.56 19.73
N SER A 201 12.28 -3.79 20.22
CA SER A 201 12.60 -4.99 19.43
C SER A 201 11.40 -5.49 18.62
N LEU A 202 10.29 -4.76 18.66
CA LEU A 202 9.10 -5.10 17.89
C LEU A 202 9.42 -4.99 16.40
N ASP A 203 9.08 -6.03 15.68
CA ASP A 203 9.18 -6.11 14.23
C ASP A 203 7.79 -5.93 13.61
N ILE A 204 7.56 -6.39 12.39
CA ILE A 204 6.26 -6.33 11.72
C ILE A 204 5.19 -7.00 12.57
N VAL A 205 4.08 -6.30 12.82
CA VAL A 205 2.96 -6.81 13.63
C VAL A 205 1.84 -7.42 12.80
N GLY A 206 1.75 -7.08 11.52
CA GLY A 206 0.67 -7.50 10.62
C GLY A 206 -0.48 -6.50 10.55
N LEU A 207 -1.47 -6.81 9.71
CA LEU A 207 -2.55 -5.87 9.35
C LEU A 207 -3.69 -5.79 10.36
N ASN A 208 -3.89 -6.86 11.13
CA ASN A 208 -4.95 -6.93 12.13
C ASN A 208 -4.33 -6.86 13.52
N ASN A 209 -4.19 -5.66 14.04
CA ASN A 209 -3.60 -5.44 15.35
C ASN A 209 -4.33 -4.34 16.12
N ASP A 210 -4.17 -4.38 17.42
CA ASP A 210 -4.62 -3.34 18.34
C ASP A 210 -3.38 -2.75 19.01
N LEU A 211 -3.16 -1.45 18.82
CA LEU A 211 -2.11 -0.69 19.47
C LEU A 211 -2.72 0.20 20.55
N ARG A 212 -2.27 0.03 21.79
CA ARG A 212 -2.73 0.85 22.91
C ARG A 212 -1.57 1.58 23.56
N VAL A 213 -1.74 2.86 23.81
CA VAL A 213 -0.75 3.69 24.49
C VAL A 213 -1.43 4.68 25.44
N LYS A 214 -0.84 4.88 26.61
CA LYS A 214 -1.22 5.95 27.51
C LYS A 214 -0.21 7.08 27.36
N VAL A 215 -0.69 8.27 26.98
CA VAL A 215 0.16 9.40 26.62
C VAL A 215 -0.30 10.69 27.30
N LYS A 216 0.65 11.54 27.65
CA LYS A 216 0.40 12.93 28.06
C LYS A 216 1.23 13.85 27.18
N ARG A 217 0.57 14.64 26.37
CA ARG A 217 1.20 15.67 25.57
C ARG A 217 1.49 16.89 26.46
N GLU A 218 2.74 17.32 26.54
CA GLU A 218 3.13 18.51 27.34
C GLU A 218 3.28 19.76 26.49
N SER A 219 3.67 19.62 25.24
CA SER A 219 3.83 20.73 24.31
C SER A 219 2.50 21.17 23.70
N SER A 220 2.24 22.46 23.66
CA SER A 220 1.14 23.07 22.91
C SER A 220 1.50 23.43 21.46
N SER A 221 2.69 23.05 20.99
CA SER A 221 3.12 23.30 19.62
C SER A 221 2.17 22.64 18.63
N GLU A 222 1.88 23.32 17.53
CA GLU A 222 1.13 22.80 16.39
C GLU A 222 2.02 22.09 15.36
N GLU A 223 3.34 22.07 15.61
CA GLU A 223 4.27 21.29 14.82
C GLU A 223 4.03 19.79 15.02
N GLU A 224 4.42 19.02 14.03
CA GLU A 224 4.25 17.57 14.04
C GLU A 224 4.88 16.92 15.27
N GLN A 225 4.14 16.00 15.90
CA GLN A 225 4.59 15.22 17.05
C GLN A 225 4.31 13.74 16.80
N ILE A 226 5.36 12.95 16.66
CA ILE A 226 5.28 11.52 16.36
C ILE A 226 5.12 10.73 17.67
N LEU A 227 4.21 9.77 17.71
CA LEU A 227 4.08 8.78 18.77
C LEU A 227 4.82 7.49 18.45
N PHE A 228 4.62 6.99 17.23
CA PHE A 228 5.25 5.77 16.75
C PHE A 228 5.68 5.96 15.30
N GLU A 229 6.84 5.43 14.98
CA GLU A 229 7.38 5.46 13.64
C GLU A 229 7.99 4.10 13.27
N SER A 230 7.80 3.72 12.04
CA SER A 230 8.42 2.56 11.41
C SER A 230 8.93 2.93 10.02
N SER A 231 9.55 1.98 9.33
CA SER A 231 9.98 2.17 7.94
C SER A 231 8.83 2.45 6.97
N TYR A 232 7.58 2.15 7.35
CA TYR A 232 6.44 2.20 6.43
C TYR A 232 5.33 3.14 6.85
N GLY A 233 5.41 3.73 8.02
CA GLY A 233 4.39 4.68 8.47
C GLY A 233 4.66 5.24 9.85
N SER A 234 3.90 6.26 10.20
CA SER A 234 3.95 6.90 11.52
C SER A 234 2.57 7.17 12.07
N ILE A 235 2.42 7.04 13.39
CA ILE A 235 1.25 7.49 14.15
C ILE A 235 1.66 8.74 14.91
N LYS A 236 0.83 9.77 14.83
CA LYS A 236 1.14 11.10 15.30
C LYS A 236 0.18 11.57 16.39
N ALA A 237 0.73 12.15 17.44
CA ALA A 237 -0.06 12.91 18.44
C ALA A 237 -0.60 14.20 17.84
N VAL A 238 0.19 14.81 16.95
CA VAL A 238 -0.15 16.05 16.25
C VAL A 238 0.22 15.89 14.78
N GLN A 239 -0.77 15.81 13.91
CA GLN A 239 -0.58 15.84 12.47
C GLN A 239 -0.40 17.29 12.01
N LYS A 240 0.68 17.58 11.31
CA LYS A 240 0.95 18.91 10.77
C LYS A 240 -0.22 19.39 9.88
N GLY A 241 -0.61 20.65 10.06
CA GLY A 241 -1.68 21.27 9.30
C GLY A 241 -3.11 21.01 9.81
N THR A 242 -3.34 19.97 10.63
CA THR A 242 -4.64 19.70 11.24
C THR A 242 -4.65 19.84 12.77
N GLY A 243 -3.49 19.66 13.41
CA GLY A 243 -3.39 19.64 14.88
C GLY A 243 -3.96 18.39 15.55
N LYS A 244 -4.47 17.46 14.77
CA LYS A 244 -5.19 16.26 15.22
C LYS A 244 -4.28 15.05 15.36
N VAL A 245 -4.74 14.03 16.08
CA VAL A 245 -4.15 12.70 16.03
C VAL A 245 -4.25 12.17 14.61
N GLY A 246 -3.18 11.61 14.10
CA GLY A 246 -3.13 11.19 12.70
C GLY A 246 -2.18 10.03 12.45
N LEU A 247 -2.15 9.63 11.21
CA LEU A 247 -1.17 8.68 10.70
C LEU A 247 -0.70 9.11 9.31
N SER A 248 0.52 8.72 8.97
CA SER A 248 1.08 8.94 7.63
C SER A 248 1.60 7.64 7.06
N ARG A 249 1.31 7.41 5.79
CA ARG A 249 1.79 6.27 5.03
C ARG A 249 1.90 6.61 3.55
N GLU A 250 2.97 6.21 2.91
CA GLU A 250 3.22 6.46 1.48
C GLU A 250 3.08 7.95 1.08
N ASN A 251 3.56 8.88 1.91
CA ASN A 251 3.41 10.34 1.76
C ASN A 251 1.96 10.86 1.82
N HIS A 252 1.05 10.08 2.37
CA HIS A 252 -0.34 10.51 2.58
C HIS A 252 -0.62 10.64 4.07
N ASP A 253 -1.17 11.79 4.44
CA ASP A 253 -1.53 12.15 5.80
C ASP A 253 -3.02 11.97 6.01
N TYR A 254 -3.37 11.19 7.02
CA TYR A 254 -4.74 10.96 7.45
C TYR A 254 -4.91 11.48 8.87
N SER A 255 -6.01 12.14 9.18
CA SER A 255 -6.27 12.70 10.50
C SER A 255 -7.60 12.23 11.05
N PHE A 256 -7.57 11.70 12.27
CA PHE A 256 -8.79 11.44 13.03
C PHE A 256 -9.42 12.76 13.49
N ASN A 257 -10.72 12.77 13.72
CA ASN A 257 -11.41 13.94 14.23
C ASN A 257 -11.24 14.09 15.77
N TYR A 258 -9.97 14.09 16.21
CA TYR A 258 -9.61 14.20 17.60
C TYR A 258 -8.29 14.96 17.80
N GLU A 259 -8.29 15.94 18.70
CA GLU A 259 -7.11 16.67 19.14
C GLU A 259 -6.69 16.18 20.51
N LEU A 260 -5.42 15.77 20.65
CA LEU A 260 -4.89 15.32 21.94
C LEU A 260 -4.71 16.51 22.90
N PRO A 261 -5.36 16.52 24.06
CA PRO A 261 -5.29 17.64 25.01
C PRO A 261 -3.88 17.77 25.60
N VAL A 262 -3.49 19.01 25.90
CA VAL A 262 -2.20 19.32 26.56
C VAL A 262 -2.31 19.08 28.05
N ASN A 263 -1.26 18.55 28.67
CA ASN A 263 -1.11 18.30 30.10
C ASN A 263 -2.17 17.36 30.72
N GLN A 264 -2.75 16.49 29.91
CA GLN A 264 -3.72 15.51 30.37
C GLN A 264 -3.31 14.11 29.92
N TRP A 265 -3.36 13.13 30.83
CA TRP A 265 -3.21 11.73 30.48
C TRP A 265 -4.41 11.22 29.71
N VAL A 266 -4.15 10.60 28.57
CA VAL A 266 -5.16 10.02 27.69
C VAL A 266 -4.69 8.63 27.27
N GLU A 267 -5.58 7.65 27.28
CA GLU A 267 -5.36 6.36 26.65
C GLU A 267 -5.88 6.42 25.21
N LEU A 268 -5.00 6.17 24.26
CA LEU A 268 -5.32 5.99 22.85
C LEU A 268 -5.25 4.51 22.51
N GLU A 269 -6.23 4.01 21.77
CA GLU A 269 -6.24 2.65 21.23
C GLU A 269 -6.59 2.73 19.75
N PHE A 270 -5.68 2.25 18.92
CA PHE A 270 -5.84 2.14 17.47
C PHE A 270 -6.15 0.68 17.13
N LYS A 271 -7.32 0.42 16.56
CA LYS A 271 -7.70 -0.92 16.10
C LYS A 271 -7.59 -0.99 14.59
N ASN A 272 -6.51 -1.57 14.14
CA ASN A 272 -6.24 -1.76 12.72
C ASN A 272 -6.93 -3.02 12.19
N ARG A 273 -7.62 -2.89 11.07
CA ARG A 273 -8.35 -3.96 10.40
C ARG A 273 -8.18 -3.87 8.88
N LYS A 274 -6.95 -3.88 8.44
CA LYS A 274 -6.55 -3.83 7.02
C LYS A 274 -6.97 -2.54 6.29
N GLU A 275 -8.25 -2.24 6.19
CA GLU A 275 -8.80 -1.11 5.43
C GLU A 275 -9.56 -0.11 6.31
N VAL A 276 -9.59 -0.38 7.60
CA VAL A 276 -10.30 0.45 8.60
C VAL A 276 -9.43 0.58 9.84
N ILE A 277 -9.33 1.79 10.36
CA ILE A 277 -8.67 2.09 11.64
C ILE A 277 -9.64 2.83 12.54
N ASP A 278 -9.99 2.22 13.66
CA ASP A 278 -10.78 2.84 14.71
C ASP A 278 -9.87 3.50 15.75
N LEU A 279 -10.16 4.74 16.10
CA LEU A 279 -9.54 5.42 17.23
C LEU A 279 -10.47 5.41 18.43
N TYR A 280 -10.02 4.78 19.51
CA TYR A 280 -10.66 4.85 20.83
C TYR A 280 -9.85 5.78 21.73
N VAL A 281 -10.56 6.58 22.51
CA VAL A 281 -9.99 7.48 23.52
C VAL A 281 -10.61 7.14 24.86
N ASN A 282 -9.79 6.76 25.84
CA ASN A 282 -10.23 6.31 27.16
C ASN A 282 -11.36 5.25 27.07
N GLY A 283 -11.22 4.31 26.13
CA GLY A 283 -12.15 3.22 25.89
C GLY A 283 -13.41 3.56 25.09
N GLN A 284 -13.57 4.80 24.61
CA GLN A 284 -14.71 5.23 23.80
C GLN A 284 -14.28 5.43 22.35
N LEU A 285 -15.03 4.86 21.40
CA LEU A 285 -14.82 5.10 19.98
C LEU A 285 -15.06 6.59 19.68
N VAL A 286 -14.07 7.24 19.07
CA VAL A 286 -14.11 8.67 18.74
C VAL A 286 -14.22 8.88 17.24
N ASP A 287 -13.50 8.09 16.46
CA ASP A 287 -13.50 8.23 15.02
C ASP A 287 -13.05 6.93 14.32
N THR A 288 -13.41 6.81 13.06
CA THR A 288 -13.04 5.69 12.19
C THR A 288 -12.57 6.24 10.86
N LEU A 289 -11.35 5.89 10.46
CA LEU A 289 -10.86 6.08 9.11
C LEU A 289 -11.09 4.79 8.33
N GLY A 290 -11.78 4.86 7.20
CA GLY A 290 -12.19 3.71 6.42
C GLY A 290 -11.61 3.70 5.00
N ASP A 291 -11.99 2.70 4.22
CA ASP A 291 -11.59 2.51 2.83
C ASP A 291 -12.17 3.57 1.87
N ASP A 292 -13.15 4.34 2.31
CA ASP A 292 -13.71 5.50 1.60
C ASP A 292 -12.93 6.80 1.88
N GLU A 293 -12.06 6.82 2.88
CA GLU A 293 -11.18 7.95 3.15
C GLU A 293 -10.11 8.07 2.07
N GLN A 294 -10.07 9.22 1.42
CA GLN A 294 -9.13 9.48 0.35
C GLN A 294 -8.32 10.75 0.58
N VAL A 295 -7.01 10.64 0.39
CA VAL A 295 -6.12 11.78 0.32
C VAL A 295 -5.42 11.76 -1.04
N ASN A 296 -5.57 12.84 -1.81
CA ASN A 296 -5.04 12.95 -3.16
C ASN A 296 -5.41 11.77 -4.09
N GLY A 297 -6.62 11.24 -3.92
CA GLY A 297 -7.11 10.11 -4.72
C GLY A 297 -6.65 8.74 -4.24
N ARG A 298 -5.93 8.65 -3.10
CA ARG A 298 -5.57 7.38 -2.47
C ARG A 298 -6.54 6.98 -1.40
N LEU A 299 -6.84 5.70 -1.36
CA LEU A 299 -7.55 5.07 -0.25
C LEU A 299 -6.59 4.80 0.91
N LEU A 300 -7.09 4.94 2.12
CA LEU A 300 -6.40 4.51 3.32
C LEU A 300 -6.14 3.00 3.25
N LYS A 301 -4.90 2.62 3.56
CA LYS A 301 -4.48 1.23 3.80
C LYS A 301 -3.77 1.19 5.14
N ALA A 302 -4.36 0.54 6.10
CA ALA A 302 -3.89 0.46 7.48
C ALA A 302 -2.77 -0.55 7.68
#